data_e91a3cd6a43de0c4cff526d0799025a4
#
_entry.id   e91a3cd6a43de0c4cff526d0799025a4
#
_cell.length_a   1.000
_cell.length_b   1.000
_cell.length_c   1.000
_cell.angle_alpha   90.00
_cell.angle_beta   90.00
_cell.angle_gamma   90.00
#
_symmetry.space_group_name_H-M   'P 1'
#
loop_
_entity.id
_entity.type
_entity.pdbx_description
1 polymer ?
#
loop_
_entity_poly.entity_id
_entity_poly.type
_entity_poly.pdbx_seq_one_letter_code
_entity_poly.pdbx_strand_id
1 'polypeptide(L)'
;MRKILLSFLFSCFLLSTAHGNEFDCLSGNCVDGYGTCIYEDGAKYVGEFSDNKENGSETLTFASGTKYVGEFKDGSIEGQGTYIWTNGTKYVGELINGKFHGQGKIIYFDGSSYVGGWEEDYMNGQGVYIFANGKKYAGEIKAGLPNGLGTLTFTNGGFYKGEWKDGKRHGFGTYKYANGAKYVGEYKDDKIHGQGTYIFKALQKIFLAKNPQNLIAYLILMG
;
A
#
# COMPACT_ATOMS: atom_id res chain seq x y z
N MET A 1 -4.21 23.07 4.09
CA MET A 1 -3.90 21.78 3.42
C MET A 1 -4.17 20.67 4.42
N ARG A 2 -5.23 19.90 4.15
CA ARG A 2 -5.67 18.81 5.05
C ARG A 2 -4.60 17.74 5.11
N LYS A 3 -4.27 17.34 6.33
CA LYS A 3 -3.36 16.24 6.65
C LYS A 3 -3.74 15.02 5.81
N ILE A 4 -2.80 14.53 5.01
CA ILE A 4 -2.88 13.17 4.46
C ILE A 4 -2.57 12.25 5.66
N LEU A 5 -3.56 12.10 6.53
CA LEU A 5 -3.56 10.99 7.46
C LEU A 5 -4.00 9.78 6.64
N LEU A 6 -3.06 9.02 6.14
CA LEU A 6 -3.23 7.61 5.82
C LEU A 6 -3.37 6.84 7.16
N SER A 7 -4.29 7.27 8.01
CA SER A 7 -4.75 6.44 9.12
C SER A 7 -5.90 5.59 8.62
N PHE A 8 -5.65 4.71 7.69
CA PHE A 8 -6.38 3.46 7.67
C PHE A 8 -5.68 2.55 8.68
N LEU A 9 -5.94 2.83 9.97
CA LEU A 9 -6.05 1.76 10.92
C LEU A 9 -7.18 0.86 10.41
N PHE A 10 -6.90 0.03 9.41
CA PHE A 10 -7.55 -1.24 9.34
C PHE A 10 -7.10 -1.93 10.63
N SER A 11 -7.90 -1.74 11.66
CA SER A 11 -8.04 -2.75 12.67
C SER A 11 -8.45 -3.99 11.89
N CYS A 12 -7.48 -4.67 11.32
CA CYS A 12 -7.60 -6.08 11.06
C CYS A 12 -7.88 -6.61 12.45
N PHE A 13 -9.16 -6.75 12.76
CA PHE A 13 -9.56 -7.52 13.91
C PHE A 13 -8.64 -8.72 13.89
N LEU A 14 -7.91 -8.88 14.98
CA LEU A 14 -7.14 -10.05 15.29
C LEU A 14 -8.04 -11.27 15.06
N LEU A 15 -8.09 -11.73 13.82
CA LEU A 15 -8.33 -13.11 13.53
C LEU A 15 -7.04 -13.81 13.94
N SER A 16 -6.77 -13.78 15.25
CA SER A 16 -5.86 -14.73 15.84
C SER A 16 -6.40 -16.08 15.43
N THR A 17 -5.70 -16.73 14.58
CA THR A 17 -5.90 -18.04 14.02
C THR A 17 -5.75 -19.17 15.03
N ALA A 18 -6.23 -18.99 16.21
CA ALA A 18 -6.64 -20.10 17.02
C ALA A 18 -8.18 -20.13 16.94
N HIS A 19 -8.70 -20.56 15.79
CA HIS A 19 -9.96 -21.28 15.86
C HIS A 19 -9.64 -22.43 16.82
N GLY A 20 -10.22 -22.41 18.01
CA GLY A 20 -10.16 -23.57 18.92
C GLY A 20 -10.53 -24.80 18.08
N ASN A 21 -9.85 -25.93 18.32
CA ASN A 21 -9.99 -27.16 17.55
C ASN A 21 -11.43 -27.75 17.54
N GLU A 22 -12.45 -26.97 17.87
CA GLU A 22 -13.84 -27.39 17.91
C GLU A 22 -14.58 -26.83 16.70
N PHE A 23 -14.89 -27.73 15.79
CA PHE A 23 -15.76 -27.49 14.66
C PHE A 23 -16.69 -28.67 14.46
N ASP A 24 -17.86 -28.44 13.89
CA ASP A 24 -18.78 -29.47 13.45
C ASP A 24 -18.48 -29.86 12.01
N CYS A 25 -18.17 -31.15 11.79
CA CYS A 25 -18.06 -31.69 10.44
C CYS A 25 -19.43 -31.86 9.82
N LEU A 26 -19.74 -31.07 8.79
CA LEU A 26 -21.06 -31.11 8.13
C LEU A 26 -21.10 -32.18 7.03
N SER A 27 -19.99 -32.47 6.37
CA SER A 27 -19.88 -33.48 5.32
C SER A 27 -18.43 -33.82 4.99
N GLY A 28 -18.21 -35.00 4.41
CA GLY A 28 -16.90 -35.48 4.00
C GLY A 28 -16.07 -36.04 5.16
N ASN A 29 -14.74 -35.91 5.06
CA ASN A 29 -13.80 -36.38 6.07
C ASN A 29 -13.00 -35.18 6.62
N CYS A 30 -13.41 -34.67 7.77
CA CYS A 30 -12.77 -33.52 8.43
C CYS A 30 -11.62 -33.94 9.36
N VAL A 31 -11.11 -35.15 9.23
CA VAL A 31 -9.93 -35.65 9.96
C VAL A 31 -8.73 -35.79 9.00
N ASP A 32 -8.89 -36.69 8.02
CA ASP A 32 -7.88 -36.96 6.99
C ASP A 32 -8.57 -37.08 5.64
N GLY A 33 -8.70 -36.02 4.88
CA GLY A 33 -9.35 -35.98 3.58
C GLY A 33 -10.10 -34.69 3.30
N TYR A 34 -11.00 -34.71 2.33
CA TYR A 34 -11.77 -33.54 1.93
C TYR A 34 -13.10 -33.47 2.69
N GLY A 35 -13.37 -32.32 3.29
CA GLY A 35 -14.57 -32.12 4.10
C GLY A 35 -15.09 -30.69 4.10
N THR A 36 -16.20 -30.53 4.78
CA THR A 36 -16.80 -29.23 5.07
C THR A 36 -17.07 -29.16 6.57
N CYS A 37 -16.55 -28.13 7.22
CA CYS A 37 -16.83 -27.88 8.63
C CYS A 37 -17.38 -26.46 8.87
N ILE A 38 -18.01 -26.29 10.02
CA ILE A 38 -18.46 -25.01 10.55
C ILE A 38 -17.89 -24.83 11.96
N TYR A 39 -17.34 -23.65 12.23
CA TYR A 39 -16.80 -23.27 13.53
C TYR A 39 -17.89 -22.64 14.42
N GLU A 40 -17.67 -22.58 15.72
CA GLU A 40 -18.60 -21.96 16.67
C GLU A 40 -18.93 -20.49 16.35
N ASP A 41 -17.98 -19.75 15.77
CA ASP A 41 -18.18 -18.36 15.34
C ASP A 41 -18.99 -18.22 14.04
N GLY A 42 -19.40 -19.35 13.43
CA GLY A 42 -20.14 -19.40 12.17
C GLY A 42 -19.28 -19.35 10.91
N ALA A 43 -17.95 -19.35 11.02
CA ALA A 43 -17.08 -19.50 9.87
C ALA A 43 -17.21 -20.90 9.27
N LYS A 44 -17.03 -21.01 7.95
CA LYS A 44 -17.18 -22.28 7.20
C LYS A 44 -15.91 -22.52 6.38
N TYR A 45 -15.28 -23.67 6.61
CA TYR A 45 -14.18 -24.17 5.77
C TYR A 45 -14.66 -25.29 4.85
N VAL A 46 -14.15 -25.28 3.63
CA VAL A 46 -14.36 -26.34 2.65
C VAL A 46 -13.01 -26.67 2.04
N GLY A 47 -12.51 -27.88 2.31
CA GLY A 47 -11.17 -28.22 1.86
C GLY A 47 -10.60 -29.51 2.44
N GLU A 48 -9.29 -29.66 2.26
CA GLU A 48 -8.54 -30.80 2.77
C GLU A 48 -8.24 -30.64 4.27
N PHE A 49 -8.23 -31.77 4.97
CA PHE A 49 -7.83 -31.92 6.35
C PHE A 49 -6.71 -32.96 6.46
N SER A 50 -5.80 -32.73 7.37
CA SER A 50 -4.79 -33.70 7.83
C SER A 50 -4.63 -33.57 9.33
N ASP A 51 -4.69 -34.71 10.05
CA ASP A 51 -4.66 -34.73 11.51
C ASP A 51 -5.68 -33.75 12.14
N ASN A 52 -6.90 -33.72 11.62
CA ASN A 52 -7.98 -32.84 12.09
C ASN A 52 -7.66 -31.34 11.99
N LYS A 53 -6.83 -30.93 11.03
CA LYS A 53 -6.45 -29.54 10.75
C LYS A 53 -6.60 -29.23 9.28
N GLU A 54 -6.95 -27.97 8.98
CA GLU A 54 -7.04 -27.47 7.62
C GLU A 54 -5.66 -27.57 6.94
N ASN A 55 -5.68 -28.06 5.71
CA ASN A 55 -4.49 -28.19 4.87
C ASN A 55 -4.87 -27.95 3.39
N GLY A 56 -3.84 -27.80 2.54
CA GLY A 56 -4.07 -27.66 1.12
C GLY A 56 -4.40 -26.23 0.69
N SER A 57 -5.03 -26.10 -0.48
CA SER A 57 -5.30 -24.79 -1.11
C SER A 57 -6.82 -24.61 -1.29
N GLU A 58 -7.49 -24.02 -0.32
CA GLU A 58 -8.92 -24.19 -0.11
C GLU A 58 -9.65 -22.90 0.27
N THR A 59 -10.94 -23.00 0.66
CA THR A 59 -11.80 -21.85 0.92
C THR A 59 -12.27 -21.80 2.37
N LEU A 60 -12.02 -20.67 3.03
CA LEU A 60 -12.61 -20.29 4.31
C LEU A 60 -13.57 -19.10 4.10
N THR A 61 -14.82 -19.25 4.53
CA THR A 61 -15.78 -18.15 4.56
C THR A 61 -16.02 -17.77 6.02
N PHE A 62 -15.61 -16.58 6.41
CA PHE A 62 -15.78 -16.05 7.76
C PHE A 62 -17.25 -15.71 8.04
N ALA A 63 -17.65 -15.67 9.31
CA ALA A 63 -19.00 -15.27 9.72
C ALA A 63 -19.41 -13.88 9.20
N SER A 64 -18.45 -12.98 9.00
CA SER A 64 -18.66 -11.66 8.36
C SER A 64 -19.05 -11.72 6.89
N GLY A 65 -18.95 -12.91 6.24
CA GLY A 65 -19.08 -13.09 4.80
C GLY A 65 -17.80 -12.80 4.00
N THR A 66 -16.71 -12.37 4.64
CA THR A 66 -15.39 -12.29 4.04
C THR A 66 -14.96 -13.69 3.61
N LYS A 67 -14.29 -13.81 2.47
CA LYS A 67 -13.75 -15.09 1.98
C LYS A 67 -12.24 -15.05 1.91
N TYR A 68 -11.62 -16.14 2.29
CA TYR A 68 -10.24 -16.45 1.97
C TYR A 68 -10.21 -17.67 1.05
N VAL A 69 -9.39 -17.62 0.02
CA VAL A 69 -9.08 -18.73 -0.89
C VAL A 69 -7.56 -18.80 -1.00
N GLY A 70 -6.98 -19.87 -0.56
CA GLY A 70 -5.52 -19.99 -0.55
C GLY A 70 -5.01 -21.14 0.30
N GLU A 71 -3.72 -21.11 0.59
CA GLU A 71 -3.01 -22.18 1.22
C GLU A 71 -3.24 -22.21 2.74
N PHE A 72 -3.42 -23.43 3.24
CA PHE A 72 -3.50 -23.78 4.66
C PHE A 72 -2.42 -24.79 4.99
N LYS A 73 -1.84 -24.66 6.16
CA LYS A 73 -0.87 -25.61 6.70
C LYS A 73 -1.08 -25.75 8.19
N ASP A 74 -1.32 -26.98 8.64
CA ASP A 74 -1.52 -27.33 10.04
C ASP A 74 -2.55 -26.44 10.77
N GLY A 75 -3.65 -26.07 10.10
CA GLY A 75 -4.71 -25.21 10.61
C GLY A 75 -4.46 -23.70 10.49
N SER A 76 -3.32 -23.31 9.93
CA SER A 76 -2.97 -21.90 9.75
C SER A 76 -3.05 -21.48 8.28
N ILE A 77 -3.48 -20.25 8.05
CA ILE A 77 -3.39 -19.62 6.73
C ILE A 77 -1.92 -19.30 6.45
N GLU A 78 -1.37 -19.87 5.39
CA GLU A 78 0.03 -19.77 4.99
C GLU A 78 0.13 -19.57 3.47
N GLY A 79 1.33 -19.19 2.97
CA GLY A 79 1.62 -19.18 1.55
C GLY A 79 0.82 -18.17 0.74
N GLN A 80 0.39 -18.56 -0.47
CA GLN A 80 -0.32 -17.66 -1.39
C GLN A 80 -1.83 -17.72 -1.14
N GLY A 81 -2.45 -16.54 -1.11
CA GLY A 81 -3.89 -16.49 -0.91
C GLY A 81 -4.58 -15.23 -1.40
N THR A 82 -5.90 -15.30 -1.42
CA THR A 82 -6.79 -14.21 -1.78
C THR A 82 -7.80 -13.98 -0.68
N TYR A 83 -7.83 -12.77 -0.12
CA TYR A 83 -8.95 -12.28 0.70
C TYR A 83 -9.91 -11.47 -0.16
N ILE A 84 -11.21 -11.69 0.04
CA ILE A 84 -12.29 -10.92 -0.59
C ILE A 84 -13.24 -10.48 0.51
N TRP A 85 -13.22 -9.18 0.83
CA TRP A 85 -14.12 -8.59 1.82
C TRP A 85 -15.49 -8.31 1.22
N THR A 86 -16.49 -8.28 2.06
CA THR A 86 -17.89 -8.01 1.67
C THR A 86 -18.09 -6.62 1.05
N ASN A 87 -17.22 -5.66 1.36
CA ASN A 87 -17.23 -4.33 0.75
C ASN A 87 -16.57 -4.30 -0.65
N GLY A 88 -16.07 -5.42 -1.17
CA GLY A 88 -15.40 -5.51 -2.47
C GLY A 88 -13.89 -5.26 -2.43
N THR A 89 -13.30 -4.95 -1.28
CA THR A 89 -11.84 -4.93 -1.12
C THR A 89 -11.27 -6.32 -1.39
N LYS A 90 -10.13 -6.40 -2.09
CA LYS A 90 -9.49 -7.66 -2.43
C LYS A 90 -7.99 -7.59 -2.18
N TYR A 91 -7.43 -8.56 -1.46
CA TYR A 91 -6.00 -8.80 -1.35
C TYR A 91 -5.62 -10.07 -2.10
N VAL A 92 -4.44 -10.07 -2.74
CA VAL A 92 -3.80 -11.24 -3.34
C VAL A 92 -2.32 -11.16 -3.02
N GLY A 93 -1.78 -12.17 -2.38
CA GLY A 93 -0.37 -12.19 -2.00
C GLY A 93 -0.01 -13.26 -0.99
N GLU A 94 1.18 -13.11 -0.44
CA GLU A 94 1.72 -14.01 0.55
C GLU A 94 1.14 -13.75 1.94
N LEU A 95 0.97 -14.83 2.71
CA LEU A 95 0.55 -14.80 4.08
C LEU A 95 1.45 -15.69 4.95
N ILE A 96 1.64 -15.28 6.19
CA ILE A 96 2.29 -16.06 7.24
C ILE A 96 1.43 -15.95 8.50
N ASN A 97 0.98 -17.09 9.04
CA ASN A 97 0.09 -17.12 10.21
C ASN A 97 -1.13 -16.21 10.04
N GLY A 98 -1.76 -16.21 8.86
CA GLY A 98 -2.93 -15.42 8.53
C GLY A 98 -2.70 -13.92 8.32
N LYS A 99 -1.47 -13.42 8.45
CA LYS A 99 -1.11 -12.02 8.23
C LYS A 99 -0.49 -11.80 6.86
N PHE A 100 -0.76 -10.66 6.26
CA PHE A 100 -0.13 -10.26 5.00
C PHE A 100 1.38 -10.13 5.19
N HIS A 101 2.11 -10.80 4.31
CA HIS A 101 3.57 -10.86 4.34
C HIS A 101 4.14 -10.87 2.92
N GLY A 102 5.48 -10.80 2.76
CA GLY A 102 6.15 -10.94 1.47
C GLY A 102 5.63 -9.95 0.43
N GLN A 103 5.25 -10.43 -0.76
CA GLN A 103 4.73 -9.61 -1.84
C GLN A 103 3.21 -9.75 -1.96
N GLY A 104 2.53 -8.63 -2.12
CA GLY A 104 1.08 -8.66 -2.24
C GLY A 104 0.50 -7.44 -2.94
N LYS A 105 -0.75 -7.60 -3.40
CA LYS A 105 -1.56 -6.56 -4.01
C LYS A 105 -2.88 -6.45 -3.25
N ILE A 106 -3.24 -5.23 -2.87
CA ILE A 106 -4.59 -4.92 -2.38
C ILE A 106 -5.26 -3.92 -3.31
N ILE A 107 -6.55 -4.12 -3.55
CA ILE A 107 -7.44 -3.17 -4.24
C ILE A 107 -8.56 -2.87 -3.25
N TYR A 108 -8.68 -1.61 -2.85
CA TYR A 108 -9.71 -1.17 -1.92
C TYR A 108 -11.02 -0.87 -2.65
N PHE A 109 -12.11 -0.87 -1.90
CA PHE A 109 -13.46 -0.60 -2.43
C PHE A 109 -13.61 0.81 -3.05
N ASP A 110 -12.75 1.77 -2.64
CA ASP A 110 -12.73 3.13 -3.19
C ASP A 110 -11.91 3.26 -4.50
N GLY A 111 -11.36 2.14 -5.00
CA GLY A 111 -10.53 2.05 -6.20
C GLY A 111 -9.06 2.37 -5.97
N SER A 112 -8.66 2.75 -4.76
CA SER A 112 -7.24 2.85 -4.45
C SER A 112 -6.59 1.46 -4.42
N SER A 113 -5.28 1.38 -4.61
CA SER A 113 -4.59 0.10 -4.63
C SER A 113 -3.13 0.22 -4.20
N TYR A 114 -2.60 -0.87 -3.69
CA TYR A 114 -1.18 -1.00 -3.38
C TYR A 114 -0.63 -2.31 -3.93
N VAL A 115 0.59 -2.26 -4.45
CA VAL A 115 1.39 -3.43 -4.85
C VAL A 115 2.79 -3.25 -4.29
N GLY A 116 3.27 -4.21 -3.54
CA GLY A 116 4.59 -4.14 -2.93
C GLY A 116 4.77 -5.07 -1.74
N GLY A 117 5.74 -4.77 -0.92
CA GLY A 117 6.09 -5.55 0.27
C GLY A 117 5.09 -5.38 1.40
N TRP A 118 4.92 -6.45 2.17
CA TRP A 118 4.09 -6.54 3.35
C TRP A 118 4.85 -7.21 4.50
N GLU A 119 4.61 -6.78 5.71
CA GLU A 119 5.14 -7.36 6.93
C GLU A 119 4.12 -7.18 8.06
N GLU A 120 3.65 -8.28 8.64
CA GLU A 120 2.70 -8.27 9.75
C GLU A 120 1.48 -7.35 9.49
N ASP A 121 0.80 -7.52 8.32
CA ASP A 121 -0.33 -6.73 7.83
C ASP A 121 -0.02 -5.28 7.44
N TYR A 122 1.22 -4.82 7.59
CA TYR A 122 1.61 -3.47 7.19
C TYR A 122 2.29 -3.46 5.83
N MET A 123 1.95 -2.48 4.99
CA MET A 123 2.76 -2.18 3.80
C MET A 123 4.19 -1.85 4.25
N ASN A 124 5.18 -2.55 3.72
CA ASN A 124 6.59 -2.40 4.10
C ASN A 124 7.52 -2.67 2.91
N GLY A 125 8.68 -2.01 2.87
CA GLY A 125 9.65 -2.15 1.77
C GLY A 125 9.28 -1.33 0.54
N GLN A 126 9.64 -1.80 -0.64
CA GLN A 126 9.36 -1.11 -1.91
C GLN A 126 7.92 -1.38 -2.36
N GLY A 127 7.25 -0.33 -2.82
CA GLY A 127 5.89 -0.48 -3.30
C GLY A 127 5.36 0.68 -4.13
N VAL A 128 4.20 0.44 -4.73
CA VAL A 128 3.45 1.41 -5.51
C VAL A 128 2.04 1.53 -4.93
N TYR A 129 1.68 2.71 -4.47
CA TYR A 129 0.33 3.05 -4.03
C TYR A 129 -0.34 3.98 -5.03
N ILE A 130 -1.52 3.60 -5.50
CA ILE A 130 -2.38 4.44 -6.35
C ILE A 130 -3.56 4.87 -5.50
N PHE A 131 -3.71 6.16 -5.30
CA PHE A 131 -4.81 6.75 -4.54
C PHE A 131 -6.11 6.75 -5.36
N ALA A 132 -7.26 6.73 -4.71
CA ALA A 132 -8.57 6.82 -5.37
C ALA A 132 -8.71 8.05 -6.28
N ASN A 133 -8.00 9.14 -5.98
CA ASN A 133 -7.97 10.35 -6.81
C ASN A 133 -6.94 10.31 -7.95
N GLY A 134 -6.32 9.15 -8.22
CA GLY A 134 -5.36 8.93 -9.30
C GLY A 134 -3.92 9.39 -9.03
N LYS A 135 -3.62 9.97 -7.87
CA LYS A 135 -2.21 10.19 -7.48
C LYS A 135 -1.50 8.87 -7.32
N LYS A 136 -0.17 8.85 -7.53
CA LYS A 136 0.64 7.64 -7.42
C LYS A 136 1.87 7.91 -6.58
N TYR A 137 2.09 7.12 -5.55
CA TYR A 137 3.35 7.03 -4.84
C TYR A 137 4.11 5.78 -5.30
N ALA A 138 5.41 5.89 -5.50
CA ALA A 138 6.30 4.77 -5.78
C ALA A 138 7.61 4.98 -5.01
N GLY A 139 7.98 4.03 -4.15
CA GLY A 139 9.17 4.13 -3.32
C GLY A 139 9.11 3.28 -2.07
N GLU A 140 9.94 3.64 -1.10
CA GLU A 140 10.03 2.95 0.17
C GLU A 140 8.85 3.30 1.07
N ILE A 141 8.33 2.28 1.74
CA ILE A 141 7.24 2.36 2.71
C ILE A 141 7.70 1.65 3.97
N LYS A 142 7.37 2.20 5.12
CA LYS A 142 7.58 1.59 6.43
C LYS A 142 6.34 1.75 7.28
N ALA A 143 5.83 0.63 7.80
CA ALA A 143 4.61 0.59 8.60
C ALA A 143 3.45 1.39 7.95
N GLY A 144 3.21 1.19 6.64
CA GLY A 144 2.16 1.83 5.87
C GLY A 144 2.41 3.29 5.46
N LEU A 145 3.54 3.89 5.81
CA LEU A 145 3.86 5.29 5.50
C LEU A 145 5.05 5.41 4.55
N PRO A 146 5.03 6.36 3.57
CA PRO A 146 6.22 6.74 2.83
C PRO A 146 7.41 7.01 3.76
N ASN A 147 8.54 6.35 3.50
CA ASN A 147 9.77 6.48 4.26
C ASN A 147 10.95 6.21 3.33
N GLY A 148 12.14 6.82 3.54
CA GLY A 148 13.26 6.68 2.63
C GLY A 148 13.05 7.39 1.29
N LEU A 149 13.46 6.79 0.18
CA LEU A 149 13.35 7.42 -1.15
C LEU A 149 12.04 7.08 -1.84
N GLY A 150 11.39 8.09 -2.42
CA GLY A 150 10.13 7.87 -3.14
C GLY A 150 9.73 9.01 -4.06
N THR A 151 8.78 8.70 -4.95
CA THR A 151 8.19 9.64 -5.89
C THR A 151 6.68 9.68 -5.73
N LEU A 152 6.13 10.86 -5.46
CA LEU A 152 4.70 11.12 -5.50
C LEU A 152 4.36 11.88 -6.79
N THR A 153 3.59 11.27 -7.68
CA THR A 153 3.11 11.86 -8.92
C THR A 153 1.67 12.34 -8.74
N PHE A 154 1.41 13.57 -9.14
CA PHE A 154 0.08 14.19 -9.11
C PHE A 154 -0.62 14.02 -10.45
N THR A 155 -1.95 14.03 -10.43
CA THR A 155 -2.78 13.89 -11.64
C THR A 155 -2.60 15.01 -12.66
N ASN A 156 -2.11 16.16 -12.23
CA ASN A 156 -1.79 17.30 -13.11
C ASN A 156 -0.40 17.22 -13.75
N GLY A 157 0.31 16.08 -13.62
CA GLY A 157 1.64 15.86 -14.20
C GLY A 157 2.81 16.43 -13.39
N GLY A 158 2.54 17.10 -12.28
CA GLY A 158 3.57 17.45 -11.30
C GLY A 158 4.04 16.23 -10.50
N PHE A 159 5.18 16.32 -9.85
CA PHE A 159 5.67 15.29 -8.95
C PHE A 159 6.58 15.84 -7.86
N TYR A 160 6.71 15.09 -6.78
CA TYR A 160 7.81 15.19 -5.83
C TYR A 160 8.63 13.91 -5.91
N LYS A 161 9.93 14.01 -6.04
CA LYS A 161 10.90 12.92 -5.96
C LYS A 161 11.98 13.29 -4.95
N GLY A 162 12.16 12.49 -3.92
CA GLY A 162 13.12 12.78 -2.86
C GLY A 162 12.93 11.92 -1.64
N GLU A 163 13.43 12.40 -0.52
CA GLU A 163 13.39 11.74 0.76
C GLU A 163 12.05 11.95 1.47
N TRP A 164 11.64 10.92 2.19
CA TRP A 164 10.43 10.86 2.98
C TRP A 164 10.73 10.39 4.40
N LYS A 165 10.01 10.92 5.34
CA LYS A 165 10.05 10.48 6.74
C LYS A 165 8.64 10.55 7.32
N ASP A 166 8.17 9.39 7.83
CA ASP A 166 6.85 9.26 8.47
C ASP A 166 5.71 9.88 7.62
N GLY A 167 5.69 9.56 6.32
CA GLY A 167 4.69 10.03 5.37
C GLY A 167 4.83 11.48 4.90
N LYS A 168 5.89 12.18 5.30
CA LYS A 168 6.15 13.59 4.95
C LYS A 168 7.41 13.73 4.10
N ARG A 169 7.40 14.68 3.17
CA ARG A 169 8.62 15.07 2.45
C ARG A 169 9.64 15.61 3.47
N HIS A 170 10.84 15.08 3.39
CA HIS A 170 11.93 15.40 4.28
C HIS A 170 13.24 15.39 3.50
N GLY A 171 14.38 15.84 4.10
CA GLY A 171 15.69 15.78 3.46
C GLY A 171 15.71 16.47 2.11
N PHE A 172 16.47 15.93 1.17
CA PHE A 172 16.61 16.48 -0.18
C PHE A 172 15.54 15.97 -1.14
N GLY A 173 15.02 16.88 -2.00
CA GLY A 173 14.03 16.48 -3.00
C GLY A 173 13.85 17.48 -4.12
N THR A 174 13.23 17.00 -5.20
CA THR A 174 12.81 17.78 -6.35
C THR A 174 11.29 17.80 -6.44
N TYR A 175 10.71 18.98 -6.44
CA TYR A 175 9.30 19.18 -6.76
C TYR A 175 9.19 19.78 -8.16
N LYS A 176 8.51 19.08 -9.08
CA LYS A 176 8.14 19.59 -10.38
C LYS A 176 6.68 20.00 -10.35
N TYR A 177 6.42 21.25 -10.68
CA TYR A 177 5.06 21.79 -10.82
C TYR A 177 4.46 21.42 -12.17
N ALA A 178 3.12 21.44 -12.26
CA ALA A 178 2.40 21.18 -13.51
C ALA A 178 2.77 22.13 -14.65
N ASN A 179 3.11 23.38 -14.33
CA ASN A 179 3.59 24.38 -15.30
C ASN A 179 5.03 24.19 -15.77
N GLY A 180 5.71 23.14 -15.28
CA GLY A 180 7.08 22.80 -15.64
C GLY A 180 8.16 23.47 -14.78
N ALA A 181 7.84 24.41 -13.92
CA ALA A 181 8.76 24.94 -12.92
C ALA A 181 9.20 23.82 -11.94
N LYS A 182 10.38 23.99 -11.34
CA LYS A 182 10.91 23.02 -10.37
C LYS A 182 11.46 23.76 -9.14
N TYR A 183 11.37 23.09 -8.02
CA TYR A 183 12.17 23.37 -6.84
C TYR A 183 13.08 22.17 -6.56
N VAL A 184 14.35 22.41 -6.33
CA VAL A 184 15.34 21.41 -5.93
C VAL A 184 15.99 21.89 -4.66
N GLY A 185 15.87 21.16 -3.56
CA GLY A 185 16.41 21.60 -2.27
C GLY A 185 15.88 20.80 -1.10
N GLU A 186 16.07 21.38 0.09
CA GLU A 186 15.76 20.75 1.35
C GLU A 186 14.27 20.88 1.72
N TYR A 187 13.78 19.84 2.39
CA TYR A 187 12.43 19.74 2.96
C TYR A 187 12.49 19.31 4.41
N LYS A 188 11.59 19.83 5.21
CA LYS A 188 11.34 19.38 6.59
C LYS A 188 9.85 19.38 6.85
N ASP A 189 9.30 18.21 7.19
CA ASP A 189 7.88 18.02 7.53
C ASP A 189 6.93 18.66 6.51
N ASP A 190 7.09 18.28 5.22
CA ASP A 190 6.34 18.78 4.05
C ASP A 190 6.60 20.24 3.65
N LYS A 191 7.42 20.96 4.37
CA LYS A 191 7.74 22.35 4.07
C LYS A 191 9.11 22.46 3.41
N ILE A 192 9.24 23.40 2.46
CA ILE A 192 10.56 23.84 1.98
C ILE A 192 11.36 24.36 3.16
N HIS A 193 12.61 23.93 3.28
CA HIS A 193 13.51 24.25 4.37
C HIS A 193 14.93 24.38 3.85
N GLY A 194 15.81 25.08 4.62
CA GLY A 194 17.22 25.18 4.29
C GLY A 194 17.50 25.75 2.90
N GLN A 195 18.49 25.16 2.21
CA GLN A 195 18.98 25.61 0.90
C GLN A 195 18.19 24.97 -0.23
N GLY A 196 17.94 25.73 -1.30
CA GLY A 196 17.30 25.20 -2.48
C GLY A 196 17.22 26.18 -3.63
N THR A 197 16.90 25.67 -4.81
CA THR A 197 16.86 26.43 -6.06
C THR A 197 15.50 26.29 -6.72
N TYR A 198 14.90 27.41 -7.09
CA TYR A 198 13.75 27.46 -7.98
C TYR A 198 14.22 27.62 -9.42
N ILE A 199 13.71 26.76 -10.31
CA ILE A 199 13.96 26.78 -11.74
C ILE A 199 12.60 27.05 -12.41
N PHE A 200 12.49 28.21 -13.04
CA PHE A 200 11.27 28.59 -13.76
C PHE A 200 11.38 28.12 -15.22
N LYS A 201 10.29 27.58 -15.77
CA LYS A 201 10.23 27.34 -17.21
C LYS A 201 10.24 28.69 -17.90
N ALA A 202 11.29 28.98 -18.68
CA ALA A 202 11.35 30.19 -19.49
C ALA A 202 10.10 30.25 -20.38
N LEU A 203 9.29 31.27 -20.23
CA LEU A 203 8.28 31.59 -21.22
C LEU A 203 9.01 31.90 -22.52
N GLN A 204 8.70 31.21 -23.59
CA GLN A 204 9.21 31.44 -24.95
C GLN A 204 8.64 32.76 -25.51
N LYS A 205 8.78 33.86 -24.75
CA LYS A 205 8.61 35.22 -25.20
C LYS A 205 9.77 36.03 -24.64
N ILE A 206 10.67 36.36 -25.52
CA ILE A 206 11.71 37.36 -25.28
C ILE A 206 11.00 38.69 -25.03
N PHE A 207 10.77 39.04 -23.78
CA PHE A 207 10.62 40.44 -23.40
C PHE A 207 12.02 40.95 -23.22
N LEU A 208 12.52 41.71 -24.19
CA LEU A 208 13.66 42.56 -24.03
C LEU A 208 13.38 43.57 -22.92
N ALA A 209 13.70 43.21 -21.69
CA ALA A 209 13.65 44.13 -20.58
C ALA A 209 14.85 45.08 -20.73
N LYS A 210 14.60 46.30 -21.20
CA LYS A 210 15.49 47.42 -21.07
C LYS A 210 15.56 47.81 -19.59
N ASN A 211 16.36 47.12 -18.77
CA ASN A 211 17.05 47.68 -17.61
C ASN A 211 17.90 46.63 -16.87
N PRO A 212 19.23 46.72 -16.84
CA PRO A 212 20.10 45.69 -16.27
C PRO A 212 20.58 46.00 -14.84
N GLN A 213 19.72 46.49 -13.98
CA GLN A 213 20.10 46.67 -12.57
C GLN A 213 19.07 46.02 -11.67
N ASN A 214 19.49 44.94 -11.00
CA ASN A 214 18.79 44.19 -9.93
C ASN A 214 17.91 42.99 -10.31
N LEU A 215 18.39 42.07 -11.14
CA LEU A 215 17.93 40.71 -11.12
C LEU A 215 19.06 39.73 -11.42
N ILE A 216 19.62 39.09 -10.42
CA ILE A 216 20.45 37.90 -10.63
C ILE A 216 19.51 36.76 -10.92
N ALA A 217 19.02 36.67 -12.14
CA ALA A 217 18.33 35.51 -12.66
C ALA A 217 19.35 34.73 -13.49
N TYR A 218 19.86 33.63 -12.98
CA TYR A 218 20.61 32.69 -13.79
C TYR A 218 19.65 32.04 -14.79
N LEU A 219 19.67 32.57 -16.02
CA LEU A 219 19.01 31.96 -17.17
C LEU A 219 19.91 30.79 -17.63
N ILE A 220 19.64 29.57 -17.18
CA ILE A 220 20.21 28.39 -17.82
C ILE A 220 19.32 28.08 -19.01
N LEU A 221 19.74 28.50 -20.20
CA LEU A 221 19.18 28.01 -21.45
C LEU A 221 19.60 26.55 -21.62
N MET A 222 18.63 25.64 -21.46
CA MET A 222 18.81 24.28 -21.96
C MET A 222 18.13 24.19 -23.32
N GLY A 223 18.95 23.88 -24.36
CA GLY A 223 18.52 23.52 -25.69
C GLY A 223 17.77 22.17 -25.71
#